data_df97a568f63c98b9d643b89814c37a38
#
_entry.id   df97a568f63c98b9d643b89814c37a38
#
_cell.length_a   1.000
_cell.length_b   1.000
_cell.length_c   1.000
_cell.angle_alpha   90.00
_cell.angle_beta   90.00
_cell.angle_gamma   90.00
#
_symmetry.space_group_name_H-M   'P 1'
#
loop_
_entity.id
_entity.type
_entity.pdbx_description
1 polymer ?
#
loop_
_entity_poly.entity_id
_entity_poly.type
_entity_poly.pdbx_seq_one_letter_code
_entity_poly.pdbx_strand_id
1 'polypeptide(L)'
;MELNKDTLWELFKTFAGFKENSESQQDSIPSQKPETLVKQNKFDEEKMQVIEVLYCPPEEDDLHGERMSDLEIRKMVDNFNENITNISGNLGHMKNTDKFSPIKAWVNEVDCYIGDELVVEGTPLVKIQLNDPELYQARKDGVLKGLSIGAMGVKVKKD
;
A
#
# COMPACT_ATOMS: atom_id res chain seq x y z
N MET A 1 -0.82 38.27 9.47
CA MET A 1 -2.23 37.95 9.67
C MET A 1 -2.32 36.43 9.92
N GLU A 2 -2.44 36.05 11.16
CA GLU A 2 -2.60 34.61 11.47
C GLU A 2 -4.04 34.21 11.17
N LEU A 3 -4.19 33.31 10.20
CA LEU A 3 -5.45 32.64 9.92
C LEU A 3 -5.71 31.62 11.02
N ASN A 4 -6.67 31.91 11.91
CA ASN A 4 -7.09 30.92 12.88
C ASN A 4 -7.97 29.83 12.24
N LYS A 5 -8.14 28.71 12.94
CA LYS A 5 -8.91 27.55 12.45
C LYS A 5 -10.35 27.90 12.04
N ASP A 6 -10.97 28.88 12.74
CA ASP A 6 -12.34 29.26 12.48
C ASP A 6 -12.47 30.06 11.18
N THR A 7 -11.49 30.92 10.87
CA THR A 7 -11.44 31.66 9.60
C THR A 7 -11.20 30.72 8.40
N LEU A 8 -10.35 29.72 8.56
CA LEU A 8 -10.13 28.67 7.56
C LEU A 8 -11.39 27.85 7.30
N TRP A 9 -12.14 27.53 8.35
CA TRP A 9 -13.38 26.77 8.22
C TRP A 9 -14.48 27.57 7.51
N GLU A 10 -14.62 28.86 7.81
CA GLU A 10 -15.55 29.74 7.11
C GLU A 10 -15.21 29.92 5.62
N LEU A 11 -13.94 30.10 5.30
CA LEU A 11 -13.47 30.11 3.91
C LEU A 11 -13.76 28.82 3.15
N PHE A 12 -13.58 27.68 3.81
CA PHE A 12 -13.88 26.36 3.23
C PHE A 12 -15.38 26.19 2.95
N LYS A 13 -16.26 26.60 3.90
CA LYS A 13 -17.71 26.56 3.70
C LYS A 13 -18.15 27.40 2.50
N THR A 14 -17.60 28.59 2.34
CA THR A 14 -17.89 29.50 1.24
C THR A 14 -17.46 28.89 -0.10
N PHE A 15 -16.30 28.26 -0.14
CA PHE A 15 -15.76 27.62 -1.33
C PHE A 15 -16.53 26.34 -1.71
N ALA A 16 -16.94 25.55 -0.74
CA ALA A 16 -17.68 24.31 -0.94
C ALA A 16 -19.18 24.48 -1.18
N GLY A 17 -19.70 25.71 -1.15
CA GLY A 17 -21.12 26.00 -1.42
C GLY A 17 -22.09 25.51 -0.33
N PHE A 18 -21.61 25.34 0.89
CA PHE A 18 -22.45 25.01 2.03
C PHE A 18 -23.36 26.19 2.41
N LYS A 19 -24.66 26.05 2.18
CA LYS A 19 -25.66 26.95 2.74
C LYS A 19 -26.04 26.47 4.13
N GLU A 20 -25.85 27.31 5.14
CA GLU A 20 -26.43 27.07 6.44
C GLU A 20 -27.95 27.16 6.35
N ASN A 21 -28.64 26.05 6.46
CA ASN A 21 -30.03 26.03 6.82
C ASN A 21 -30.10 25.89 8.35
N SER A 22 -30.45 27.01 8.99
CA SER A 22 -30.83 27.02 10.38
C SER A 22 -32.24 26.46 10.51
N GLU A 23 -32.39 25.18 10.73
CA GLU A 23 -33.57 24.59 11.36
C GLU A 23 -33.18 23.34 12.13
N SER A 24 -33.45 23.40 13.41
CA SER A 24 -33.38 22.33 14.37
C SER A 24 -34.33 21.19 13.98
N GLN A 25 -33.80 20.13 13.40
CA GLN A 25 -34.45 18.82 13.44
C GLN A 25 -33.41 17.78 13.76
N GLN A 26 -33.68 17.10 14.86
CA GLN A 26 -33.07 15.91 15.33
C GLN A 26 -33.36 14.81 14.28
N ASP A 27 -32.48 14.66 13.32
CA ASP A 27 -32.56 13.56 12.37
C ASP A 27 -31.32 12.67 12.45
N SER A 28 -31.65 11.41 12.68
CA SER A 28 -30.83 10.24 12.49
C SER A 28 -29.64 10.47 11.56
N ILE A 29 -28.46 10.17 12.07
CA ILE A 29 -27.23 10.07 11.28
C ILE A 29 -27.55 9.28 10.00
N PRO A 30 -27.40 9.86 8.80
CA PRO A 30 -27.55 9.10 7.59
C PRO A 30 -26.47 8.02 7.65
N SER A 31 -26.88 6.77 7.58
CA SER A 31 -25.95 5.69 7.31
C SER A 31 -25.17 6.07 6.06
N GLN A 32 -23.90 6.43 6.22
CA GLN A 32 -23.02 6.68 5.09
C GLN A 32 -23.09 5.43 4.22
N LYS A 33 -23.57 5.58 2.98
CA LYS A 33 -23.38 4.57 1.95
C LYS A 33 -21.90 4.19 2.02
N PRO A 34 -21.54 2.90 2.11
CA PRO A 34 -20.13 2.53 2.10
C PRO A 34 -19.52 3.15 0.83
N GLU A 35 -18.53 4.02 1.03
CA GLU A 35 -17.75 4.53 -0.09
C GLU A 35 -17.24 3.32 -0.86
N THR A 36 -17.57 3.24 -2.14
CA THR A 36 -17.10 2.15 -2.98
C THR A 36 -15.60 2.33 -3.13
N LEU A 37 -14.83 1.49 -2.43
CA LEU A 37 -13.37 1.53 -2.49
C LEU A 37 -12.89 1.33 -3.92
N VAL A 38 -11.85 2.08 -4.29
CA VAL A 38 -11.21 1.92 -5.61
C VAL A 38 -10.64 0.52 -5.73
N LYS A 39 -10.83 -0.10 -6.87
CA LYS A 39 -10.25 -1.40 -7.21
C LYS A 39 -9.19 -1.23 -8.29
N GLN A 40 -7.99 -1.73 -8.01
CA GLN A 40 -6.88 -1.79 -8.95
C GLN A 40 -6.63 -3.22 -9.42
N ASN A 41 -6.18 -3.38 -10.65
CA ASN A 41 -5.76 -4.69 -11.14
C ASN A 41 -4.45 -5.11 -10.49
N LYS A 42 -4.42 -6.32 -9.94
CA LYS A 42 -3.21 -6.90 -9.35
C LYS A 42 -2.20 -7.29 -10.44
N PHE A 43 -2.68 -7.76 -11.59
CA PHE A 43 -1.89 -8.25 -12.71
C PHE A 43 -2.03 -7.34 -13.93
N ASP A 44 -0.92 -7.02 -14.59
CA ASP A 44 -0.85 -6.40 -15.90
C ASP A 44 -0.36 -7.46 -16.90
N GLU A 45 -1.27 -7.98 -17.72
CA GLU A 45 -0.97 -9.07 -18.63
C GLU A 45 -0.06 -8.67 -19.80
N GLU A 46 -0.22 -7.45 -20.30
CA GLU A 46 0.60 -6.97 -21.42
C GLU A 46 2.07 -6.83 -21.02
N LYS A 47 2.32 -6.38 -19.79
CA LYS A 47 3.65 -6.14 -19.28
C LYS A 47 4.21 -7.27 -18.43
N MET A 48 3.39 -8.28 -18.12
CA MET A 48 3.73 -9.33 -17.15
C MET A 48 4.19 -8.76 -15.81
N GLN A 49 3.41 -7.84 -15.27
CA GLN A 49 3.69 -7.20 -13.99
C GLN A 49 2.66 -7.58 -12.93
N VAL A 50 3.08 -7.59 -11.69
CA VAL A 50 2.22 -7.86 -10.54
C VAL A 50 2.47 -6.86 -9.43
N ILE A 51 1.41 -6.50 -8.70
CA ILE A 51 1.51 -5.71 -7.46
C ILE A 51 1.44 -6.67 -6.28
N GLU A 52 2.44 -6.62 -5.42
CA GLU A 52 2.52 -7.42 -4.20
C GLU A 52 2.60 -6.55 -2.95
N VAL A 53 2.14 -7.07 -1.84
CA VAL A 53 2.37 -6.47 -0.52
C VAL A 53 3.83 -6.71 -0.14
N LEU A 54 4.56 -5.65 0.17
CA LEU A 54 5.97 -5.72 0.53
C LEU A 54 6.16 -6.06 2.02
N TYR A 55 5.31 -5.50 2.87
CA TYR A 55 5.29 -5.73 4.30
C TYR A 55 3.89 -5.43 4.86
N CYS A 56 3.60 -5.84 6.09
CA CYS A 56 2.33 -5.54 6.74
C CYS A 56 2.14 -4.03 7.01
N PRO A 57 0.90 -3.58 7.27
CA PRO A 57 0.61 -2.19 7.60
C PRO A 57 1.33 -1.73 8.87
N PRO A 58 1.42 -0.39 9.10
CA PRO A 58 2.02 0.15 10.31
C PRO A 58 1.40 -0.43 11.58
N GLU A 59 2.24 -0.69 12.58
CA GLU A 59 1.87 -1.18 13.91
C GLU A 59 1.17 -2.56 13.93
N GLU A 60 1.13 -3.26 12.81
CA GLU A 60 0.69 -4.63 12.69
C GLU A 60 1.87 -5.60 12.81
N ASP A 61 1.71 -6.70 13.54
CA ASP A 61 2.74 -7.70 13.68
C ASP A 61 2.87 -8.57 12.44
N ASP A 62 4.09 -8.79 12.00
CA ASP A 62 4.37 -9.76 10.95
C ASP A 62 4.33 -11.21 11.48
N LEU A 63 4.65 -12.18 10.63
CA LEU A 63 4.66 -13.59 10.99
C LEU A 63 5.68 -13.95 12.10
N HIS A 64 6.60 -13.06 12.40
CA HIS A 64 7.63 -13.23 13.44
C HIS A 64 7.32 -12.44 14.71
N GLY A 65 6.15 -11.76 14.76
CA GLY A 65 5.77 -10.90 15.88
C GLY A 65 6.53 -9.57 15.91
N GLU A 66 7.03 -9.13 14.76
CA GLU A 66 7.74 -7.87 14.61
C GLU A 66 6.84 -6.87 13.90
N ARG A 67 6.99 -5.58 14.22
CA ARG A 67 6.22 -4.50 13.64
C ARG A 67 7.10 -3.32 13.28
N MET A 68 6.62 -2.52 12.33
CA MET A 68 7.24 -1.27 11.94
C MET A 68 6.24 -0.12 12.12
N SER A 69 6.72 1.03 12.54
CA SER A 69 5.93 2.26 12.53
C SER A 69 5.75 2.79 11.09
N ASP A 70 4.80 3.70 10.87
CA ASP A 70 4.61 4.35 9.56
C ASP A 70 5.90 5.02 9.07
N LEU A 71 6.63 5.69 9.97
CA LEU A 71 7.90 6.33 9.63
C LEU A 71 8.97 5.32 9.17
N GLU A 72 9.05 4.18 9.85
CA GLU A 72 10.00 3.11 9.49
C GLU A 72 9.65 2.48 8.15
N ILE A 73 8.36 2.24 7.88
CA ILE A 73 7.88 1.74 6.59
C ILE A 73 8.24 2.71 5.47
N ARG A 74 8.02 4.02 5.64
CA ARG A 74 8.37 5.03 4.63
C ARG A 74 9.87 5.08 4.36
N LYS A 75 10.69 5.01 5.39
CA LYS A 75 12.15 4.90 5.24
C LYS A 75 12.58 3.61 4.54
N MET A 76 11.92 2.50 4.85
CA MET A 76 12.17 1.24 4.16
C MET A 76 11.84 1.33 2.68
N VAL A 77 10.70 1.91 2.31
CA VAL A 77 10.29 2.09 0.92
C VAL A 77 11.25 3.02 0.17
N ASP A 78 11.68 4.12 0.77
CA ASP A 78 12.65 5.03 0.17
C ASP A 78 13.99 4.33 -0.07
N ASN A 79 14.51 3.64 0.93
CA ASN A 79 15.75 2.87 0.83
C ASN A 79 15.64 1.73 -0.21
N PHE A 80 14.49 1.07 -0.26
CA PHE A 80 14.21 0.05 -1.28
C PHE A 80 14.32 0.64 -2.69
N ASN A 81 13.69 1.77 -2.95
CA ASN A 81 13.71 2.42 -4.26
C ASN A 81 15.11 2.95 -4.63
N GLU A 82 15.87 3.48 -3.67
CA GLU A 82 17.26 3.92 -3.88
C GLU A 82 18.19 2.78 -4.30
N ASN A 83 17.92 1.58 -3.79
CA ASN A 83 18.76 0.39 -4.04
C ASN A 83 18.11 -0.62 -4.97
N ILE A 84 17.08 -0.24 -5.69
CA ILE A 84 16.22 -1.18 -6.45
C ILE A 84 16.97 -2.00 -7.49
N THR A 85 18.02 -1.45 -8.10
CA THR A 85 18.86 -2.15 -9.09
C THR A 85 19.73 -3.24 -8.48
N ASN A 86 19.95 -3.20 -7.16
CA ASN A 86 20.75 -4.17 -6.42
C ASN A 86 19.90 -5.25 -5.75
N ILE A 87 18.57 -5.15 -5.86
CA ILE A 87 17.65 -6.11 -5.26
C ILE A 87 17.42 -7.25 -6.23
N SER A 88 17.73 -8.46 -5.79
CA SER A 88 17.49 -9.69 -6.55
C SER A 88 16.21 -10.39 -6.08
N GLY A 89 15.49 -10.98 -7.02
CA GLY A 89 14.37 -11.86 -6.72
C GLY A 89 14.84 -13.14 -6.00
N ASN A 90 13.96 -13.70 -5.18
CA ASN A 90 14.21 -14.96 -4.48
C ASN A 90 13.01 -15.89 -4.61
N LEU A 91 13.25 -17.09 -5.12
CA LEU A 91 12.25 -18.16 -5.23
C LEU A 91 12.34 -19.07 -4.00
N GLY A 92 11.29 -19.00 -3.15
CA GLY A 92 11.18 -19.86 -1.97
C GLY A 92 12.31 -19.68 -0.95
N HIS A 93 12.90 -18.50 -0.86
CA HIS A 93 14.02 -18.14 0.01
C HIS A 93 15.32 -18.98 -0.16
N MET A 94 15.39 -19.79 -1.21
CA MET A 94 16.53 -20.70 -1.41
C MET A 94 17.42 -20.32 -2.60
N LYS A 95 16.93 -19.54 -3.55
CA LYS A 95 17.67 -19.24 -4.78
C LYS A 95 17.38 -17.85 -5.29
N ASN A 96 18.42 -17.05 -5.47
CA ASN A 96 18.34 -15.80 -6.21
C ASN A 96 18.08 -16.08 -7.69
N THR A 97 17.26 -15.26 -8.32
CA THR A 97 16.88 -15.40 -9.71
C THR A 97 16.75 -14.04 -10.38
N ASP A 98 17.01 -14.00 -11.68
CA ASP A 98 16.76 -12.86 -12.57
C ASP A 98 15.40 -12.95 -13.29
N LYS A 99 14.62 -13.99 -13.01
CA LYS A 99 13.30 -14.20 -13.63
C LYS A 99 12.27 -13.19 -13.24
N PHE A 100 12.50 -12.48 -12.15
CA PHE A 100 11.68 -11.33 -11.74
C PHE A 100 12.53 -10.26 -11.06
N SER A 101 12.10 -9.03 -11.18
CA SER A 101 12.78 -7.87 -10.61
C SER A 101 11.79 -6.80 -10.15
N PRO A 102 12.07 -6.10 -9.07
CA PRO A 102 11.23 -5.01 -8.63
C PRO A 102 11.34 -3.80 -9.57
N ILE A 103 10.21 -3.10 -9.78
CA ILE A 103 10.15 -1.87 -10.56
C ILE A 103 10.15 -0.64 -9.66
N LYS A 104 9.28 -0.66 -8.65
CA LYS A 104 9.15 0.39 -7.65
C LYS A 104 8.37 -0.11 -6.45
N ALA A 105 8.61 0.52 -5.30
CA ALA A 105 7.77 0.38 -4.11
C ALA A 105 7.12 1.72 -3.76
N TRP A 106 5.98 1.67 -3.07
CA TRP A 106 5.28 2.85 -2.55
C TRP A 106 4.46 2.47 -1.31
N VAL A 107 4.06 3.47 -0.57
CA VAL A 107 3.12 3.28 0.55
C VAL A 107 1.71 3.55 0.04
N ASN A 108 0.79 2.65 0.32
CA ASN A 108 -0.62 2.83 -0.02
C ASN A 108 -1.21 3.98 0.80
N GLU A 109 -1.74 5.01 0.14
CA GLU A 109 -2.20 6.25 0.79
C GLU A 109 -3.71 6.24 1.11
N VAL A 110 -4.43 5.20 0.71
CA VAL A 110 -5.87 5.06 0.94
C VAL A 110 -6.27 3.59 0.90
N ASP A 111 -7.25 3.19 1.70
CA ASP A 111 -7.83 1.85 1.61
C ASP A 111 -8.34 1.58 0.20
N CYS A 112 -7.94 0.48 -0.39
CA CYS A 112 -8.34 0.08 -1.75
C CYS A 112 -8.31 -1.43 -1.92
N TYR A 113 -8.90 -1.92 -3.00
CA TYR A 113 -8.72 -3.30 -3.41
C TYR A 113 -7.62 -3.41 -4.47
N ILE A 114 -6.73 -4.38 -4.30
CA ILE A 114 -5.75 -4.80 -5.32
C ILE A 114 -6.12 -6.23 -5.73
N GLY A 115 -6.68 -6.38 -6.92
CA GLY A 115 -7.40 -7.59 -7.24
C GLY A 115 -8.61 -7.77 -6.32
N ASP A 116 -8.68 -8.86 -5.61
CA ASP A 116 -9.74 -9.15 -4.64
C ASP A 116 -9.29 -8.97 -3.18
N GLU A 117 -8.09 -8.48 -2.96
CA GLU A 117 -7.49 -8.27 -1.65
C GLU A 117 -7.66 -6.83 -1.19
N LEU A 118 -8.24 -6.65 0.01
CA LEU A 118 -8.31 -5.34 0.66
C LEU A 118 -6.92 -4.95 1.18
N VAL A 119 -6.45 -3.80 0.73
CA VAL A 119 -5.18 -3.22 1.17
C VAL A 119 -5.46 -1.91 1.89
N VAL A 120 -5.12 -1.87 3.16
CA VAL A 120 -5.37 -0.70 4.00
C VAL A 120 -4.30 0.38 3.81
N GLU A 121 -4.66 1.62 4.15
CA GLU A 121 -3.74 2.75 4.19
C GLU A 121 -2.48 2.41 4.99
N GLY A 122 -1.32 2.88 4.52
CA GLY A 122 -0.03 2.65 5.16
C GLY A 122 0.67 1.35 4.75
N THR A 123 -0.01 0.44 4.06
CA THR A 123 0.60 -0.82 3.59
C THR A 123 1.63 -0.53 2.51
N PRO A 124 2.90 -0.97 2.66
CA PRO A 124 3.89 -0.85 1.60
C PRO A 124 3.65 -1.89 0.51
N LEU A 125 3.67 -1.42 -0.71
CA LEU A 125 3.44 -2.20 -1.93
C LEU A 125 4.66 -2.17 -2.83
N VAL A 126 4.81 -3.19 -3.64
CA VAL A 126 5.85 -3.27 -4.67
C VAL A 126 5.27 -3.75 -5.99
N LYS A 127 5.66 -3.10 -7.08
CA LYS A 127 5.40 -3.57 -8.43
C LYS A 127 6.60 -4.39 -8.92
N ILE A 128 6.33 -5.57 -9.41
CA ILE A 128 7.34 -6.54 -9.83
C ILE A 128 7.16 -6.85 -11.31
N GLN A 129 8.25 -6.81 -12.07
CA GLN A 129 8.34 -7.32 -13.42
C GLN A 129 8.65 -8.80 -13.39
N LEU A 130 7.84 -9.62 -14.03
CA LEU A 130 8.11 -11.03 -14.25
C LEU A 130 8.68 -11.20 -15.66
N ASN A 131 9.90 -11.74 -15.76
CA ASN A 131 10.62 -11.87 -17.02
C ASN A 131 10.44 -13.26 -17.67
N ASP A 132 9.71 -14.15 -16.98
CA ASP A 132 9.45 -15.52 -17.39
C ASP A 132 7.93 -15.72 -17.48
N PRO A 133 7.37 -16.03 -18.68
CA PRO A 133 5.93 -16.25 -18.86
C PRO A 133 5.36 -17.39 -18.01
N GLU A 134 6.13 -18.45 -17.78
CA GLU A 134 5.69 -19.58 -16.96
C GLU A 134 5.59 -19.17 -15.49
N LEU A 135 6.53 -18.37 -15.01
CA LEU A 135 6.51 -17.81 -13.67
C LEU A 135 5.32 -16.85 -13.47
N TYR A 136 5.06 -16.01 -14.47
CA TYR A 136 3.91 -15.12 -14.46
C TYR A 136 2.59 -15.89 -14.37
N GLN A 137 2.45 -16.93 -15.20
CA GLN A 137 1.25 -17.76 -15.20
C GLN A 137 1.08 -18.51 -13.87
N ALA A 138 2.16 -19.07 -13.32
CA ALA A 138 2.14 -19.76 -12.04
C ALA A 138 1.73 -18.81 -10.88
N ARG A 139 2.16 -17.55 -10.93
CA ARG A 139 1.76 -16.53 -9.95
C ARG A 139 0.28 -16.15 -10.11
N LYS A 140 -0.18 -15.97 -11.34
CA LYS A 140 -1.56 -15.63 -11.66
C LYS A 140 -2.54 -16.74 -11.27
N ASP A 141 -2.17 -17.99 -11.50
CA ASP A 141 -2.99 -19.16 -11.18
C ASP A 141 -2.95 -19.55 -9.69
N GLY A 142 -2.16 -18.86 -8.87
CA GLY A 142 -2.03 -19.12 -7.45
C GLY A 142 -1.18 -20.34 -7.08
N VAL A 143 -0.49 -20.94 -8.04
CA VAL A 143 0.52 -22.01 -7.79
C VAL A 143 1.68 -21.42 -7.00
N LEU A 144 2.16 -20.24 -7.39
CA LEU A 144 3.01 -19.37 -6.59
C LEU A 144 2.15 -18.38 -5.80
N LYS A 145 2.12 -18.50 -4.48
CA LYS A 145 1.29 -17.67 -3.62
C LYS A 145 1.86 -16.28 -3.33
N GLY A 146 3.11 -16.05 -3.66
CA GLY A 146 3.79 -14.76 -3.49
C GLY A 146 5.20 -14.79 -4.02
N LEU A 147 5.80 -13.63 -4.10
CA LEU A 147 7.20 -13.42 -4.49
C LEU A 147 7.94 -12.84 -3.29
N SER A 148 9.10 -13.38 -2.99
CA SER A 148 9.93 -12.89 -1.89
C SER A 148 11.12 -12.11 -2.41
N ILE A 149 11.42 -11.02 -1.74
CA ILE A 149 12.57 -10.17 -2.02
C ILE A 149 13.49 -10.24 -0.82
N GLY A 150 14.77 -10.55 -1.05
CA GLY A 150 15.77 -10.56 -0.01
C GLY A 150 16.06 -9.13 0.49
N ALA A 151 15.86 -8.90 1.77
CA ALA A 151 16.22 -7.65 2.45
C ALA A 151 16.92 -7.95 3.77
N MET A 152 17.84 -7.09 4.15
CA MET A 152 18.48 -7.12 5.48
C MET A 152 18.03 -5.93 6.29
N GLY A 153 17.66 -6.16 7.54
CA GLY A 153 17.26 -5.13 8.49
C GLY A 153 17.94 -5.31 9.84
N VAL A 154 17.98 -4.26 10.62
CA VAL A 154 18.46 -4.27 12.00
C VAL A 154 17.26 -4.21 12.93
N LYS A 155 17.14 -5.22 13.80
CA LYS A 155 16.11 -5.26 14.84
C LYS A 155 16.53 -4.36 16.00
N VAL A 156 15.64 -3.48 16.40
CA VAL A 156 15.82 -2.67 17.60
C VAL A 156 14.79 -3.13 18.64
N LYS A 157 15.27 -3.52 19.83
CA LYS A 157 14.35 -3.74 20.94
C LYS A 157 13.75 -2.40 21.35
N LYS A 158 12.43 -2.30 21.31
CA LYS A 158 11.73 -1.24 22.03
C LYS A 158 11.69 -1.61 23.50
N ASP A 159 12.27 -0.77 24.31
CA ASP A 159 12.11 -0.83 25.77
C ASP A 159 10.68 -0.45 26.18
#